data_19414e436fffec723215e5f39b7ba9ff
#
_entry.id   19414e436fffec723215e5f39b7ba9ff
#
_cell.length_a   1.000
_cell.length_b   1.000
_cell.length_c   1.000
_cell.angle_alpha   90.00
_cell.angle_beta   90.00
_cell.angle_gamma   90.00
#
_symmetry.space_group_name_H-M   'P 1'
#
loop_
_entity.id
_entity.type
_entity.pdbx_description
1 polymer ?
#
loop_
_entity_poly.entity_id
_entity_poly.type
_entity_poly.pdbx_seq_one_letter_code
_entity_poly.pdbx_strand_id
1 'polypeptide(L)'
;MNEKLYSTALSNYKKWADSNKTEVELDFNERHAMCKDMQSYTKERLQNLSEEDFFNLIAPLWAMRMWGNKKYYLDNVIESNGMVLIREQLVNLFYGKASIECRWDEFREKIKGLGPAIISELLNKFNPNEYILWNKKSLTGFIALGIPKVPKYNSSLDGKKYAYLSKIGRELVDSAKKQGVSEIEDLLALDYFIWKDLQIEPTEIGAPVEEKPEKETEKQKTFVHNDVRDRIRDIGSFLGFKAEIEKKVADGAVVDTIWEVSVGNMGRITYVFEVQTSGSIDSLLLNLMKAKNNPSVQGIVAVSDAKQLEKIKKEASSLKAIRDELKYWDYNDVLKVFDSLSNAFESINSLGLVPSGLF
;
A
#
# COMPACT_ATOMS: atom_id res chain seq x y z
N MET A 1 -9.02 21.82 10.05
CA MET A 1 -8.53 20.87 11.06
C MET A 1 -9.40 20.94 12.31
N ASN A 2 -9.70 19.82 12.94
CA ASN A 2 -10.42 19.77 14.22
C ASN A 2 -9.44 19.99 15.39
N GLU A 3 -9.20 21.26 15.72
CA GLU A 3 -8.23 21.66 16.75
C GLU A 3 -8.62 21.18 18.15
N LYS A 4 -9.92 21.12 18.44
CA LYS A 4 -10.41 20.62 19.74
C LYS A 4 -10.07 19.13 19.92
N LEU A 5 -10.32 18.33 18.90
CA LEU A 5 -9.96 16.90 18.92
C LEU A 5 -8.46 16.73 19.07
N TYR A 6 -7.67 17.47 18.29
CA TYR A 6 -6.20 17.39 18.33
C TYR A 6 -5.66 17.73 19.73
N SER A 7 -6.08 18.86 20.31
CA SER A 7 -5.63 19.26 21.65
C SER A 7 -6.07 18.28 22.76
N THR A 8 -7.26 17.67 22.61
CA THR A 8 -7.71 16.64 23.54
C THR A 8 -6.86 15.38 23.43
N ALA A 9 -6.58 14.92 22.22
CA ALA A 9 -5.72 13.76 21.98
C ALA A 9 -4.28 14.01 22.50
N LEU A 10 -3.72 15.19 22.25
CA LEU A 10 -2.41 15.58 22.80
C LEU A 10 -2.37 15.54 24.33
N SER A 11 -3.42 16.04 24.98
CA SER A 11 -3.51 16.02 26.46
C SER A 11 -3.57 14.58 26.99
N ASN A 12 -4.29 13.70 26.32
CA ASN A 12 -4.39 12.27 26.68
C ASN A 12 -3.05 11.56 26.47
N TYR A 13 -2.41 11.79 25.32
CA TYR A 13 -1.10 11.24 25.01
C TYR A 13 -0.05 11.66 26.05
N LYS A 14 0.01 12.94 26.39
CA LYS A 14 0.94 13.43 27.41
C LYS A 14 0.75 12.74 28.76
N LYS A 15 -0.50 12.66 29.27
CA LYS A 15 -0.79 11.96 30.52
C LYS A 15 -0.36 10.50 30.49
N TRP A 16 -0.62 9.84 29.36
CA TRP A 16 -0.20 8.46 29.17
C TRP A 16 1.33 8.34 29.13
N ALA A 17 2.02 9.17 28.36
CA ALA A 17 3.47 9.17 28.25
C ALA A 17 4.15 9.42 29.60
N ASP A 18 3.65 10.38 30.40
CA ASP A 18 4.13 10.67 31.74
C ASP A 18 4.00 9.46 32.68
N SER A 19 2.95 8.65 32.50
CA SER A 19 2.68 7.45 33.31
C SER A 19 3.41 6.20 32.82
N ASN A 20 3.88 6.19 31.54
CA ASN A 20 4.47 5.00 30.90
C ASN A 20 5.87 5.30 30.31
N LYS A 21 6.67 6.09 31.01
CA LYS A 21 7.98 6.57 30.50
C LYS A 21 8.89 5.48 29.97
N THR A 22 8.98 4.35 30.68
CA THR A 22 9.83 3.23 30.25
C THR A 22 9.38 2.64 28.91
N GLU A 23 8.06 2.49 28.69
CA GLU A 23 7.50 1.99 27.43
C GLU A 23 7.78 2.97 26.29
N VAL A 24 7.58 4.26 26.54
CA VAL A 24 7.87 5.34 25.60
C VAL A 24 9.35 5.35 25.20
N GLU A 25 10.26 5.29 26.17
CA GLU A 25 11.71 5.26 25.94
C GLU A 25 12.14 4.03 25.13
N LEU A 26 11.60 2.85 25.43
CA LEU A 26 11.90 1.64 24.67
C LEU A 26 11.45 1.73 23.21
N ASP A 27 10.21 2.19 22.97
CA ASP A 27 9.67 2.35 21.62
C ASP A 27 10.47 3.39 20.82
N PHE A 28 10.77 4.55 21.40
CA PHE A 28 11.59 5.57 20.75
C PHE A 28 13.02 5.11 20.46
N ASN A 29 13.64 4.36 21.37
CA ASN A 29 14.98 3.80 21.13
C ASN A 29 14.96 2.82 19.93
N GLU A 30 13.94 1.94 19.82
CA GLU A 30 13.78 1.06 18.66
C GLU A 30 13.60 1.87 17.36
N ARG A 31 12.72 2.88 17.38
CA ARG A 31 12.47 3.75 16.22
C ARG A 31 13.71 4.51 15.79
N HIS A 32 14.45 5.09 16.72
CA HIS A 32 15.71 5.78 16.43
C HIS A 32 16.80 4.84 15.89
N ALA A 33 16.86 3.60 16.39
CA ALA A 33 17.78 2.60 15.85
C ALA A 33 17.46 2.28 14.37
N MET A 34 16.17 2.15 14.03
CA MET A 34 15.73 1.97 12.65
C MET A 34 16.07 3.16 11.76
N CYS A 35 15.97 4.40 12.27
CA CYS A 35 16.40 5.59 11.52
C CYS A 35 17.91 5.59 11.27
N LYS A 36 18.71 5.25 12.29
CA LYS A 36 20.18 5.17 12.12
C LYS A 36 20.59 4.13 11.10
N ASP A 37 19.93 2.97 11.10
CA ASP A 37 20.18 1.93 10.10
C ASP A 37 19.81 2.44 8.70
N MET A 38 18.64 3.04 8.52
CA MET A 38 18.21 3.62 7.25
C MET A 38 19.17 4.70 6.74
N GLN A 39 19.65 5.58 7.62
CA GLN A 39 20.61 6.65 7.30
C GLN A 39 22.01 6.13 6.97
N SER A 40 22.32 4.89 7.33
CA SER A 40 23.57 4.23 6.93
C SER A 40 23.63 3.88 5.45
N TYR A 41 22.49 3.87 4.75
CA TYR A 41 22.41 3.65 3.32
C TYR A 41 22.81 4.92 2.55
N THR A 42 24.12 5.20 2.52
CA THR A 42 24.70 6.30 1.76
C THR A 42 24.40 6.17 0.26
N LYS A 43 24.54 7.26 -0.47
CA LYS A 43 24.37 7.25 -1.93
C LYS A 43 25.22 6.17 -2.60
N GLU A 44 26.48 6.04 -2.18
CA GLU A 44 27.42 5.04 -2.70
C GLU A 44 26.96 3.61 -2.37
N ARG A 45 26.50 3.36 -1.14
CA ARG A 45 25.97 2.05 -0.74
C ARG A 45 24.74 1.68 -1.56
N LEU A 46 23.83 2.62 -1.82
CA LEU A 46 22.66 2.38 -2.66
C LEU A 46 23.00 2.13 -4.13
N GLN A 47 24.03 2.80 -4.67
CA GLN A 47 24.52 2.56 -6.04
C GLN A 47 25.08 1.15 -6.22
N ASN A 48 25.63 0.55 -5.17
CA ASN A 48 26.22 -0.78 -5.16
C ASN A 48 25.37 -1.82 -4.41
N LEU A 49 24.08 -1.52 -4.15
CA LEU A 49 23.18 -2.34 -3.38
C LEU A 49 23.08 -3.76 -3.96
N SER A 50 23.42 -4.79 -3.20
CA SER A 50 23.19 -6.18 -3.56
C SER A 50 21.72 -6.59 -3.38
N GLU A 51 21.31 -7.75 -3.87
CA GLU A 51 19.98 -8.30 -3.61
C GLU A 51 19.78 -8.58 -2.12
N GLU A 52 20.82 -9.05 -1.43
CA GLU A 52 20.81 -9.26 0.01
C GLU A 52 20.67 -7.94 0.78
N ASP A 53 21.41 -6.89 0.38
CA ASP A 53 21.26 -5.55 0.98
C ASP A 53 19.87 -4.96 0.71
N PHE A 54 19.30 -5.19 -0.47
CA PHE A 54 17.93 -4.77 -0.78
C PHE A 54 16.92 -5.49 0.13
N PHE A 55 17.11 -6.81 0.33
CA PHE A 55 16.29 -7.55 1.29
C PHE A 55 16.41 -6.96 2.70
N ASN A 56 17.64 -6.71 3.16
CA ASN A 56 17.92 -6.14 4.49
C ASN A 56 17.39 -4.70 4.65
N LEU A 57 17.29 -3.94 3.56
CA LEU A 57 16.71 -2.60 3.54
C LEU A 57 15.17 -2.64 3.69
N ILE A 58 14.50 -3.56 2.99
CA ILE A 58 13.03 -3.54 2.88
C ILE A 58 12.34 -4.48 3.90
N ALA A 59 12.86 -5.68 4.12
CA ALA A 59 12.20 -6.69 4.96
C ALA A 59 11.95 -6.29 6.42
N PRO A 60 12.80 -5.43 7.07
CA PRO A 60 12.55 -4.97 8.43
C PRO A 60 11.48 -3.89 8.55
N LEU A 61 11.01 -3.29 7.45
CA LEU A 61 10.03 -2.23 7.49
C LEU A 61 8.71 -2.71 8.11
N TRP A 62 8.03 -1.84 8.83
CA TRP A 62 6.71 -2.15 9.39
C TRP A 62 5.68 -2.45 8.30
N ALA A 63 5.78 -1.79 7.16
CA ALA A 63 4.97 -2.10 5.98
C ALA A 63 5.15 -3.54 5.49
N MET A 64 6.24 -4.21 5.88
CA MET A 64 6.54 -5.60 5.55
C MET A 64 6.21 -6.60 6.66
N ARG A 65 5.74 -6.13 7.84
CA ARG A 65 5.46 -7.04 8.99
C ARG A 65 4.41 -8.09 8.66
N MET A 66 3.46 -7.76 7.79
CA MET A 66 2.34 -8.63 7.43
C MET A 66 2.67 -9.68 6.37
N TRP A 67 3.85 -9.60 5.76
CA TRP A 67 4.29 -10.54 4.75
C TRP A 67 4.94 -11.78 5.38
N GLY A 68 4.28 -12.91 5.32
CA GLY A 68 4.80 -14.19 5.83
C GLY A 68 6.05 -14.63 5.07
N ASN A 69 6.05 -14.52 3.73
CA ASN A 69 7.19 -14.83 2.88
C ASN A 69 7.78 -13.57 2.24
N LYS A 70 8.50 -12.80 3.04
CA LYS A 70 9.17 -11.57 2.59
C LYS A 70 10.18 -11.82 1.47
N LYS A 71 10.86 -12.97 1.52
CA LYS A 71 11.85 -13.33 0.49
C LYS A 71 11.19 -13.50 -0.86
N TYR A 72 10.15 -14.29 -0.96
CA TYR A 72 9.40 -14.50 -2.21
C TYR A 72 8.86 -13.18 -2.77
N TYR A 73 8.29 -12.33 -1.90
CA TYR A 73 7.79 -11.01 -2.32
C TYR A 73 8.88 -10.14 -2.92
N LEU A 74 10.04 -10.04 -2.23
CA LEU A 74 11.14 -9.18 -2.66
C LEU A 74 11.88 -9.76 -3.88
N ASP A 75 11.99 -11.09 -4.00
CA ASP A 75 12.50 -11.75 -5.21
C ASP A 75 11.62 -11.37 -6.43
N ASN A 76 10.29 -11.38 -6.28
CA ASN A 76 9.36 -10.93 -7.35
C ASN A 76 9.50 -9.44 -7.67
N VAL A 77 9.77 -8.59 -6.67
CA VAL A 77 10.07 -7.17 -6.91
C VAL A 77 11.35 -7.02 -7.72
N ILE A 78 12.41 -7.78 -7.38
CA ILE A 78 13.68 -7.77 -8.11
C ILE A 78 13.48 -8.29 -9.54
N GLU A 79 12.78 -9.40 -9.71
CA GLU A 79 12.49 -9.99 -11.04
C GLU A 79 11.71 -9.03 -11.95
N SER A 80 10.71 -8.33 -11.38
CA SER A 80 9.85 -7.42 -12.14
C SER A 80 10.54 -6.11 -12.54
N ASN A 81 11.54 -5.66 -11.80
CA ASN A 81 12.15 -4.33 -11.99
C ASN A 81 13.64 -4.39 -12.41
N GLY A 82 14.36 -5.40 -11.96
CA GLY A 82 15.81 -5.50 -12.08
C GLY A 82 16.57 -4.60 -11.09
N MET A 83 17.68 -5.12 -10.54
CA MET A 83 18.47 -4.40 -9.53
C MET A 83 19.06 -3.07 -10.01
N VAL A 84 19.33 -2.92 -11.32
CA VAL A 84 19.85 -1.65 -11.87
C VAL A 84 18.83 -0.54 -11.68
N LEU A 85 17.57 -0.76 -12.09
CA LEU A 85 16.50 0.23 -11.95
C LEU A 85 16.19 0.51 -10.47
N ILE A 86 16.15 -0.53 -9.63
CA ILE A 86 15.93 -0.38 -8.18
C ILE A 86 16.97 0.54 -7.56
N ARG A 87 18.28 0.33 -7.84
CA ARG A 87 19.38 1.18 -7.36
C ARG A 87 19.21 2.63 -7.79
N GLU A 88 18.97 2.84 -9.08
CA GLU A 88 18.78 4.19 -9.64
C GLU A 88 17.62 4.92 -8.96
N GLN A 89 16.48 4.23 -8.78
CA GLN A 89 15.28 4.83 -8.21
C GLN A 89 15.42 5.06 -6.70
N LEU A 90 16.07 4.18 -5.94
CA LEU A 90 16.37 4.41 -4.52
C LEU A 90 17.32 5.60 -4.34
N VAL A 91 18.37 5.70 -5.16
CA VAL A 91 19.28 6.86 -5.15
C VAL A 91 18.52 8.14 -5.48
N ASN A 92 17.67 8.12 -6.50
CA ASN A 92 16.85 9.29 -6.84
C ASN A 92 15.87 9.65 -5.72
N LEU A 93 15.21 8.66 -5.11
CA LEU A 93 14.24 8.86 -4.03
C LEU A 93 14.88 9.56 -2.82
N PHE A 94 16.05 9.11 -2.38
CA PHE A 94 16.72 9.65 -1.19
C PHE A 94 17.58 10.89 -1.47
N TYR A 95 18.34 10.90 -2.57
CA TYR A 95 19.39 11.88 -2.84
C TYR A 95 19.15 12.72 -4.11
N GLY A 96 18.03 12.51 -4.81
CA GLY A 96 17.69 13.27 -6.02
C GLY A 96 17.51 14.75 -5.72
N LYS A 97 17.86 15.60 -6.69
CA LYS A 97 17.76 17.07 -6.59
C LYS A 97 16.38 17.60 -6.92
N ALA A 98 15.53 16.81 -7.56
CA ALA A 98 14.16 17.19 -7.85
C ALA A 98 13.32 17.28 -6.57
N SER A 99 12.18 17.97 -6.65
CA SER A 99 11.24 18.03 -5.52
C SER A 99 10.76 16.63 -5.12
N ILE A 100 10.32 16.47 -3.87
CA ILE A 100 9.81 15.18 -3.39
C ILE A 100 8.58 14.72 -4.19
N GLU A 101 7.76 15.66 -4.69
CA GLU A 101 6.64 15.33 -5.55
C GLU A 101 7.08 14.57 -6.81
N CYS A 102 8.12 15.09 -7.48
CA CYS A 102 8.65 14.46 -8.69
C CYS A 102 9.31 13.11 -8.38
N ARG A 103 10.14 13.05 -7.33
CA ARG A 103 10.87 11.82 -6.95
C ARG A 103 9.92 10.69 -6.52
N TRP A 104 8.89 11.04 -5.76
CA TRP A 104 7.83 10.11 -5.35
C TRP A 104 7.10 9.50 -6.55
N ASP A 105 6.62 10.39 -7.43
CA ASP A 105 5.85 9.97 -8.59
C ASP A 105 6.69 9.14 -9.57
N GLU A 106 7.94 9.55 -9.80
CA GLU A 106 8.86 8.81 -10.65
C GLU A 106 9.14 7.41 -10.09
N PHE A 107 9.37 7.29 -8.78
CA PHE A 107 9.56 6.00 -8.12
C PHE A 107 8.32 5.11 -8.29
N ARG A 108 7.12 5.66 -8.04
CA ARG A 108 5.85 4.94 -8.17
C ARG A 108 5.55 4.48 -9.61
N GLU A 109 5.98 5.24 -10.60
CA GLU A 109 5.80 4.90 -12.02
C GLU A 109 6.76 3.81 -12.48
N LYS A 110 8.00 3.86 -12.00
CA LYS A 110 9.05 2.98 -12.49
C LYS A 110 9.19 1.68 -11.69
N ILE A 111 8.92 1.70 -10.38
CA ILE A 111 9.09 0.52 -9.52
C ILE A 111 7.75 -0.12 -9.23
N LYS A 112 7.60 -1.36 -9.69
CA LYS A 112 6.44 -2.21 -9.41
C LYS A 112 6.61 -2.92 -8.05
N GLY A 113 5.52 -3.07 -7.33
CA GLY A 113 5.48 -3.85 -6.08
C GLY A 113 5.85 -3.08 -4.81
N LEU A 114 6.43 -1.88 -4.87
CA LEU A 114 6.68 -1.06 -3.69
C LEU A 114 5.65 0.07 -3.59
N GLY A 115 4.67 -0.12 -2.72
CA GLY A 115 3.54 0.82 -2.55
C GLY A 115 3.82 2.00 -1.61
N PRO A 116 2.84 2.92 -1.45
CA PRO A 116 2.99 4.15 -0.65
C PRO A 116 3.45 3.93 0.79
N ALA A 117 3.00 2.86 1.44
CA ALA A 117 3.40 2.55 2.81
C ALA A 117 4.91 2.28 2.90
N ILE A 118 5.46 1.48 1.98
CA ILE A 118 6.90 1.17 1.94
C ILE A 118 7.69 2.44 1.61
N ILE A 119 7.29 3.17 0.57
CA ILE A 119 8.02 4.37 0.12
C ILE A 119 8.03 5.45 1.21
N SER A 120 6.88 5.70 1.85
CA SER A 120 6.80 6.70 2.92
C SER A 120 7.58 6.29 4.16
N GLU A 121 7.62 4.99 4.49
CA GLU A 121 8.41 4.50 5.61
C GLU A 121 9.92 4.60 5.34
N LEU A 122 10.37 4.29 4.13
CA LEU A 122 11.75 4.51 3.70
C LEU A 122 12.15 5.99 3.84
N LEU A 123 11.33 6.90 3.33
CA LEU A 123 11.58 8.34 3.39
C LEU A 123 11.53 8.86 4.83
N ASN A 124 10.55 8.45 5.63
CA ASN A 124 10.41 8.88 7.02
C ASN A 124 11.63 8.44 7.86
N LYS A 125 12.03 7.17 7.79
CA LYS A 125 13.20 6.68 8.52
C LYS A 125 14.52 7.28 8.03
N PHE A 126 14.58 7.67 6.75
CA PHE A 126 15.73 8.37 6.18
C PHE A 126 15.82 9.82 6.71
N ASN A 127 14.69 10.55 6.76
CA ASN A 127 14.62 11.90 7.28
C ASN A 127 13.26 12.17 7.98
N PRO A 128 13.14 11.81 9.28
CA PRO A 128 11.90 11.97 10.02
C PRO A 128 11.49 13.42 10.28
N ASN A 129 12.38 14.39 10.04
CA ASN A 129 12.04 15.80 10.15
C ASN A 129 11.33 16.36 8.89
N GLU A 130 11.44 15.64 7.74
CA GLU A 130 10.92 16.12 6.46
C GLU A 130 9.71 15.31 5.98
N TYR A 131 9.74 13.99 6.16
CA TYR A 131 8.85 13.07 5.48
C TYR A 131 7.94 12.31 6.44
N ILE A 132 6.62 12.37 6.17
CA ILE A 132 5.64 11.65 6.98
C ILE A 132 5.63 10.16 6.62
N LEU A 133 5.45 9.29 7.62
CA LEU A 133 5.10 7.91 7.41
C LEU A 133 3.60 7.82 7.07
N TRP A 134 3.27 7.19 5.94
CA TRP A 134 1.91 7.14 5.43
C TRP A 134 1.41 5.71 5.24
N ASN A 135 0.45 5.35 6.05
CA ASN A 135 -0.20 4.04 6.03
C ASN A 135 -1.71 4.20 6.36
N LYS A 136 -2.42 3.09 6.54
CA LYS A 136 -3.84 3.12 6.91
C LYS A 136 -4.10 3.86 8.22
N LYS A 137 -3.20 3.75 9.20
CA LYS A 137 -3.33 4.42 10.51
C LYS A 137 -3.18 5.92 10.38
N SER A 138 -2.18 6.37 9.62
CA SER A 138 -1.99 7.79 9.30
C SER A 138 -3.20 8.36 8.54
N LEU A 139 -3.72 7.62 7.56
CA LEU A 139 -4.94 7.98 6.81
C LEU A 139 -6.12 8.19 7.77
N THR A 140 -6.39 7.22 8.66
CA THR A 140 -7.49 7.29 9.64
C THR A 140 -7.34 8.51 10.56
N GLY A 141 -6.14 8.73 11.12
CA GLY A 141 -5.89 9.86 12.01
C GLY A 141 -6.04 11.23 11.33
N PHE A 142 -5.56 11.35 10.09
CA PHE A 142 -5.71 12.61 9.34
C PHE A 142 -7.18 12.89 8.96
N ILE A 143 -7.96 11.85 8.64
CA ILE A 143 -9.41 11.99 8.41
C ILE A 143 -10.09 12.41 9.72
N ALA A 144 -9.77 11.78 10.86
CA ALA A 144 -10.31 12.14 12.16
C ALA A 144 -10.03 13.60 12.53
N LEU A 145 -8.84 14.10 12.21
CA LEU A 145 -8.48 15.51 12.41
C LEU A 145 -9.15 16.45 11.41
N GLY A 146 -9.89 15.97 10.42
CA GLY A 146 -10.52 16.79 9.38
C GLY A 146 -9.50 17.52 8.52
N ILE A 147 -8.35 16.92 8.25
CA ILE A 147 -7.35 17.46 7.34
C ILE A 147 -7.91 17.42 5.91
N PRO A 148 -7.93 18.54 5.19
CA PRO A 148 -8.43 18.55 3.82
C PRO A 148 -7.49 17.82 2.86
N LYS A 149 -8.02 17.41 1.70
CA LYS A 149 -7.25 16.79 0.59
C LYS A 149 -6.54 15.48 0.95
N VAL A 150 -6.95 14.82 2.03
CA VAL A 150 -6.50 13.47 2.34
C VAL A 150 -6.93 12.53 1.22
N PRO A 151 -6.06 11.65 0.70
CA PRO A 151 -6.44 10.73 -0.36
C PRO A 151 -7.54 9.77 0.11
N LYS A 152 -8.46 9.43 -0.78
CA LYS A 152 -9.55 8.47 -0.49
C LYS A 152 -8.99 7.08 -0.15
N TYR A 153 -7.91 6.69 -0.83
CA TYR A 153 -7.20 5.43 -0.64
C TYR A 153 -5.70 5.70 -0.52
N ASN A 154 -4.97 4.87 0.22
CA ASN A 154 -3.50 4.96 0.29
C ASN A 154 -2.87 4.89 -1.11
N SER A 155 -3.40 4.04 -1.98
CA SER A 155 -2.95 3.87 -3.35
C SER A 155 -3.11 5.11 -4.24
N SER A 156 -4.08 5.98 -3.95
CA SER A 156 -4.28 7.23 -4.71
C SER A 156 -3.38 8.38 -4.26
N LEU A 157 -2.43 8.13 -3.35
CA LEU A 157 -1.44 9.10 -2.90
C LEU A 157 -0.40 9.35 -3.99
N ASP A 158 -0.41 10.53 -4.59
CA ASP A 158 0.62 11.05 -5.49
C ASP A 158 1.65 11.91 -4.76
N GLY A 159 2.72 12.27 -5.46
CA GLY A 159 3.80 13.07 -4.88
C GLY A 159 3.36 14.44 -4.38
N LYS A 160 2.43 15.10 -5.07
CA LYS A 160 1.89 16.40 -4.65
C LYS A 160 1.12 16.29 -3.32
N LYS A 161 0.28 15.26 -3.20
CA LYS A 161 -0.45 15.00 -1.95
C LYS A 161 0.51 14.57 -0.84
N TYR A 162 1.51 13.72 -1.15
CA TYR A 162 2.51 13.32 -0.17
C TYR A 162 3.31 14.50 0.41
N ALA A 163 3.78 15.42 -0.45
CA ALA A 163 4.45 16.63 -0.01
C ALA A 163 3.55 17.51 0.86
N TYR A 164 2.29 17.68 0.46
CA TYR A 164 1.29 18.43 1.24
C TYR A 164 1.08 17.81 2.62
N LEU A 165 0.86 16.49 2.70
CA LEU A 165 0.63 15.79 3.96
C LEU A 165 1.87 15.80 4.86
N SER A 166 3.07 15.71 4.29
CA SER A 166 4.32 15.89 5.04
C SER A 166 4.44 17.29 5.64
N LYS A 167 4.04 18.33 4.89
CA LYS A 167 3.98 19.70 5.41
C LYS A 167 2.99 19.82 6.58
N ILE A 168 1.78 19.30 6.42
CA ILE A 168 0.77 19.28 7.50
C ILE A 168 1.29 18.53 8.73
N GLY A 169 1.95 17.39 8.51
CA GLY A 169 2.56 16.63 9.61
C GLY A 169 3.56 17.46 10.41
N ARG A 170 4.44 18.23 9.75
CA ARG A 170 5.38 19.15 10.44
C ARG A 170 4.64 20.24 11.22
N GLU A 171 3.59 20.82 10.65
CA GLU A 171 2.75 21.81 11.35
C GLU A 171 2.08 21.20 12.60
N LEU A 172 1.67 19.93 12.56
CA LEU A 172 1.15 19.22 13.73
C LEU A 172 2.24 19.01 14.78
N VAL A 173 3.44 18.58 14.41
CA VAL A 173 4.59 18.46 15.32
C VAL A 173 4.89 19.79 16.01
N ASP A 174 4.97 20.89 15.25
CA ASP A 174 5.20 22.23 15.80
C ASP A 174 4.09 22.67 16.76
N SER A 175 2.84 22.33 16.42
CA SER A 175 1.69 22.61 17.29
C SER A 175 1.72 21.78 18.58
N ALA A 176 2.13 20.51 18.53
CA ALA A 176 2.30 19.67 19.72
C ALA A 176 3.35 20.23 20.66
N LYS A 177 4.52 20.64 20.14
CA LYS A 177 5.59 21.29 20.91
C LYS A 177 5.10 22.58 21.58
N LYS A 178 4.35 23.42 20.87
CA LYS A 178 3.75 24.66 21.43
C LYS A 178 2.73 24.38 22.53
N GLN A 179 2.05 23.23 22.49
CA GLN A 179 1.13 22.78 23.55
C GLN A 179 1.83 22.00 24.68
N GLY A 180 3.17 21.96 24.70
CA GLY A 180 3.97 21.36 25.77
C GLY A 180 4.05 19.83 25.71
N VAL A 181 3.87 19.24 24.52
CA VAL A 181 4.06 17.80 24.25
C VAL A 181 5.34 17.65 23.44
N SER A 182 6.49 17.69 24.13
CA SER A 182 7.82 17.63 23.53
C SER A 182 8.20 16.23 23.01
N GLU A 183 7.52 15.22 23.49
CA GLU A 183 7.69 13.80 23.09
C GLU A 183 7.35 13.59 21.62
N ILE A 184 6.53 14.45 21.01
CA ILE A 184 6.29 14.47 19.57
C ILE A 184 7.33 15.38 18.92
N GLU A 185 8.57 14.85 18.82
CA GLU A 185 9.72 15.65 18.37
C GLU A 185 9.86 15.74 16.86
N ASP A 186 9.35 14.75 16.11
CA ASP A 186 9.42 14.66 14.65
C ASP A 186 8.23 13.88 14.06
N LEU A 187 8.27 13.61 12.76
CA LEU A 187 7.20 12.91 12.04
C LEU A 187 7.14 11.40 12.35
N LEU A 188 8.19 10.82 12.88
CA LEU A 188 8.19 9.43 13.34
C LEU A 188 7.49 9.31 14.70
N ALA A 189 7.72 10.26 15.61
CA ALA A 189 7.01 10.39 16.88
C ALA A 189 5.53 10.76 16.64
N LEU A 190 5.24 11.59 15.64
CA LEU A 190 3.87 11.91 15.23
C LEU A 190 3.12 10.65 14.75
N ASP A 191 3.75 9.75 14.00
CA ASP A 191 3.15 8.46 13.58
C ASP A 191 2.73 7.63 14.80
N TYR A 192 3.58 7.54 15.83
CA TYR A 192 3.26 6.82 17.05
C TYR A 192 2.05 7.44 17.79
N PHE A 193 2.04 8.76 17.94
CA PHE A 193 0.91 9.47 18.52
C PHE A 193 -0.40 9.22 17.74
N ILE A 194 -0.35 9.30 16.41
CA ILE A 194 -1.51 9.02 15.55
C ILE A 194 -1.99 7.58 15.72
N TRP A 195 -1.08 6.63 15.75
CA TRP A 195 -1.40 5.21 15.96
C TRP A 195 -2.07 4.97 17.30
N LYS A 196 -1.65 5.69 18.34
CA LYS A 196 -2.14 5.48 19.71
C LYS A 196 -3.47 6.21 19.99
N ASP A 197 -3.57 7.48 19.63
CA ASP A 197 -4.63 8.36 20.15
C ASP A 197 -5.61 8.88 19.09
N LEU A 198 -5.38 8.61 17.80
CA LEU A 198 -6.18 9.12 16.69
C LEU A 198 -6.81 8.03 15.80
N GLN A 199 -6.96 6.81 16.31
CA GLN A 199 -7.64 5.73 15.59
C GLN A 199 -9.15 5.73 15.86
N ILE A 200 -9.79 6.85 15.53
CA ILE A 200 -11.23 7.07 15.74
C ILE A 200 -11.94 6.78 14.41
N GLU A 201 -12.88 5.85 14.40
CA GLU A 201 -13.64 5.52 13.20
C GLU A 201 -14.48 6.73 12.74
N PRO A 202 -14.58 7.00 11.44
CA PRO A 202 -15.31 8.16 10.90
C PRO A 202 -16.77 8.24 11.29
N THR A 203 -17.38 7.11 11.66
CA THR A 203 -18.77 7.03 12.16
C THR A 203 -18.96 7.61 13.55
N GLU A 204 -17.89 7.74 14.34
CA GLU A 204 -17.90 8.31 15.70
C GLU A 204 -17.69 9.83 15.69
N ILE A 205 -17.15 10.35 14.62
CA ILE A 205 -16.94 11.78 14.38
C ILE A 205 -18.01 12.16 13.36
N GLY A 206 -19.00 12.94 13.75
CA GLY A 206 -20.04 13.42 12.80
C GLY A 206 -19.38 13.81 11.46
N ALA A 207 -19.92 13.28 10.36
CA ALA A 207 -19.31 13.28 9.04
C ALA A 207 -18.57 14.60 8.71
N PRO A 208 -17.33 14.55 8.22
CA PRO A 208 -16.64 15.73 7.73
C PRO A 208 -17.50 16.38 6.65
N VAL A 209 -17.54 17.71 6.61
CA VAL A 209 -18.15 18.47 5.51
C VAL A 209 -17.58 17.91 4.20
N GLU A 210 -18.41 17.31 3.37
CA GLU A 210 -18.04 16.81 2.05
C GLU A 210 -17.57 18.00 1.20
N GLU A 211 -16.26 18.24 1.19
CA GLU A 211 -15.67 18.94 0.04
C GLU A 211 -15.94 18.06 -1.17
N LYS A 212 -16.48 18.66 -2.24
CA LYS A 212 -16.71 17.93 -3.50
C LYS A 212 -15.44 17.15 -3.84
N PRO A 213 -15.52 15.81 -4.03
CA PRO A 213 -14.33 15.00 -4.26
C PRO A 213 -13.60 15.55 -5.49
N GLU A 214 -12.34 15.93 -5.33
CA GLU A 214 -11.48 16.28 -6.46
C GLU A 214 -11.51 15.09 -7.44
N LYS A 215 -11.68 15.38 -8.74
CA LYS A 215 -11.62 14.33 -9.77
C LYS A 215 -10.22 13.71 -9.72
N GLU A 216 -10.15 12.41 -9.54
CA GLU A 216 -8.88 11.69 -9.60
C GLU A 216 -8.18 11.92 -10.95
N THR A 217 -6.89 12.22 -10.89
CA THR A 217 -6.07 12.36 -12.10
C THR A 217 -5.84 10.99 -12.75
N GLU A 218 -5.52 10.94 -14.04
CA GLU A 218 -5.17 9.68 -14.74
C GLU A 218 -4.01 8.95 -14.03
N LYS A 219 -3.04 9.70 -13.51
CA LYS A 219 -1.92 9.16 -12.73
C LYS A 219 -2.39 8.48 -11.43
N GLN A 220 -3.30 9.09 -10.70
CA GLN A 220 -3.89 8.50 -9.50
C GLN A 220 -4.68 7.24 -9.82
N LYS A 221 -5.43 7.22 -10.90
CA LYS A 221 -6.15 6.02 -11.37
C LYS A 221 -5.19 4.89 -11.72
N THR A 222 -4.07 5.19 -12.36
CA THR A 222 -3.02 4.19 -12.65
C THR A 222 -2.42 3.62 -11.36
N PHE A 223 -2.17 4.46 -10.36
CA PHE A 223 -1.69 3.99 -9.06
C PHE A 223 -2.70 3.09 -8.36
N VAL A 224 -3.99 3.44 -8.39
CA VAL A 224 -5.06 2.59 -7.84
C VAL A 224 -5.13 1.27 -8.59
N HIS A 225 -5.07 1.28 -9.92
CA HIS A 225 -5.06 0.07 -10.73
C HIS A 225 -3.94 -0.88 -10.30
N ASN A 226 -2.71 -0.39 -10.26
CA ASN A 226 -1.54 -1.19 -9.90
C ASN A 226 -1.64 -1.73 -8.47
N ASP A 227 -2.10 -0.92 -7.51
CA ASP A 227 -2.26 -1.35 -6.12
C ASP A 227 -3.32 -2.46 -6.00
N VAL A 228 -4.48 -2.29 -6.63
CA VAL A 228 -5.55 -3.31 -6.62
C VAL A 228 -5.08 -4.60 -7.26
N ARG A 229 -4.41 -4.54 -8.43
CA ARG A 229 -3.80 -5.69 -9.11
C ARG A 229 -2.84 -6.42 -8.18
N ASP A 230 -1.92 -5.69 -7.54
CA ASP A 230 -0.93 -6.26 -6.63
C ASP A 230 -1.59 -6.89 -5.39
N ARG A 231 -2.65 -6.25 -4.82
CA ARG A 231 -3.41 -6.83 -3.70
C ARG A 231 -4.13 -8.13 -4.08
N ILE A 232 -4.68 -8.20 -5.29
CA ILE A 232 -5.29 -9.45 -5.77
C ILE A 232 -4.25 -10.58 -5.84
N ARG A 233 -3.04 -10.29 -6.37
CA ARG A 233 -1.93 -11.25 -6.33
C ARG A 233 -1.63 -11.69 -4.90
N ASP A 234 -1.51 -10.76 -3.99
CA ASP A 234 -1.13 -11.02 -2.60
C ASP A 234 -2.20 -11.86 -1.88
N ILE A 235 -3.49 -11.55 -2.09
CA ILE A 235 -4.61 -12.38 -1.58
C ILE A 235 -4.49 -13.81 -2.11
N GLY A 236 -4.20 -13.99 -3.39
CA GLY A 236 -4.00 -15.32 -3.97
C GLY A 236 -2.85 -16.07 -3.29
N SER A 237 -1.73 -15.39 -3.06
CA SER A 237 -0.58 -15.95 -2.36
C SER A 237 -0.92 -16.34 -0.91
N PHE A 238 -1.65 -15.51 -0.17
CA PHE A 238 -2.14 -15.83 1.18
C PHE A 238 -3.04 -17.07 1.21
N LEU A 239 -3.82 -17.27 0.15
CA LEU A 239 -4.70 -18.44 0.02
C LEU A 239 -3.98 -19.70 -0.53
N GLY A 240 -2.67 -19.63 -0.76
CA GLY A 240 -1.85 -20.76 -1.23
C GLY A 240 -1.86 -20.97 -2.75
N PHE A 241 -2.35 -20.02 -3.52
CA PHE A 241 -2.23 -20.05 -4.98
C PHE A 241 -0.84 -19.55 -5.42
N LYS A 242 -0.35 -20.07 -6.53
CA LYS A 242 0.69 -19.41 -7.30
C LYS A 242 0.05 -18.22 -8.00
N ALA A 243 0.32 -17.02 -7.52
CA ALA A 243 -0.29 -15.79 -8.03
C ALA A 243 0.75 -14.96 -8.79
N GLU A 244 0.42 -14.56 -10.02
CA GLU A 244 1.31 -13.80 -10.90
C GLU A 244 0.54 -12.61 -11.51
N ILE A 245 1.26 -11.51 -11.79
CA ILE A 245 0.71 -10.31 -12.47
C ILE A 245 1.17 -10.25 -13.92
N GLU A 246 0.40 -9.52 -14.74
CA GLU A 246 0.72 -9.27 -16.15
C GLU A 246 1.04 -10.56 -16.93
N LYS A 247 0.24 -11.62 -16.74
CA LYS A 247 0.49 -12.94 -17.29
C LYS A 247 -0.22 -13.16 -18.63
N LYS A 248 0.52 -13.67 -19.62
CA LYS A 248 -0.07 -14.17 -20.85
C LYS A 248 -0.77 -15.49 -20.57
N VAL A 249 -2.10 -15.52 -20.73
CA VAL A 249 -2.95 -16.73 -20.51
C VAL A 249 -3.49 -17.35 -21.79
N ALA A 250 -3.53 -16.58 -22.88
CA ALA A 250 -3.92 -17.02 -24.21
C ALA A 250 -3.24 -16.14 -25.26
N ASP A 251 -3.34 -16.51 -26.55
CA ASP A 251 -2.81 -15.67 -27.61
C ASP A 251 -3.55 -14.33 -27.67
N GLY A 252 -2.77 -13.25 -27.54
CA GLY A 252 -3.29 -11.88 -27.50
C GLY A 252 -4.08 -11.54 -26.23
N ALA A 253 -3.91 -12.29 -25.13
CA ALA A 253 -4.47 -11.97 -23.83
C ALA A 253 -3.38 -12.00 -22.76
N VAL A 254 -2.97 -10.80 -22.34
CA VAL A 254 -2.20 -10.58 -21.12
C VAL A 254 -3.18 -10.02 -20.10
N VAL A 255 -3.29 -10.66 -18.95
CA VAL A 255 -4.26 -10.31 -17.90
C VAL A 255 -3.54 -9.74 -16.68
N ASP A 256 -4.25 -8.90 -15.92
CA ASP A 256 -3.66 -8.18 -14.79
C ASP A 256 -3.16 -9.11 -13.69
N THR A 257 -3.95 -10.13 -13.30
CA THR A 257 -3.56 -11.07 -12.25
C THR A 257 -4.15 -12.47 -12.54
N ILE A 258 -3.38 -13.49 -12.18
CA ILE A 258 -3.87 -14.86 -12.15
C ILE A 258 -3.62 -15.50 -10.78
N TRP A 259 -4.50 -16.42 -10.41
CA TRP A 259 -4.27 -17.42 -9.34
C TRP A 259 -4.26 -18.80 -9.94
N GLU A 260 -3.22 -19.56 -9.68
CA GLU A 260 -3.01 -20.88 -10.24
C GLU A 260 -2.78 -21.92 -9.13
N VAL A 261 -3.40 -23.08 -9.28
CA VAL A 261 -3.16 -24.22 -8.40
C VAL A 261 -3.10 -25.52 -9.22
N SER A 262 -2.16 -26.39 -8.88
CA SER A 262 -2.07 -27.72 -9.44
C SER A 262 -2.93 -28.71 -8.65
N VAL A 263 -3.76 -29.49 -9.32
CA VAL A 263 -4.66 -30.47 -8.69
C VAL A 263 -4.15 -31.87 -9.00
N GLY A 264 -3.24 -32.35 -8.17
CA GLY A 264 -2.62 -33.68 -8.33
C GLY A 264 -2.09 -33.91 -9.76
N ASN A 265 -2.43 -35.05 -10.35
CA ASN A 265 -2.12 -35.37 -11.75
C ASN A 265 -3.21 -34.91 -12.74
N MET A 266 -4.25 -34.23 -12.27
CA MET A 266 -5.44 -33.89 -13.05
C MET A 266 -5.30 -32.59 -13.85
N GLY A 267 -4.24 -31.81 -13.60
CA GLY A 267 -4.00 -30.59 -14.34
C GLY A 267 -3.92 -29.35 -13.46
N ARG A 268 -4.12 -28.21 -14.10
CA ARG A 268 -3.96 -26.87 -13.52
C ARG A 268 -5.31 -26.14 -13.56
N ILE A 269 -5.65 -25.49 -12.45
CA ILE A 269 -6.79 -24.58 -12.35
C ILE A 269 -6.26 -23.16 -12.29
N THR A 270 -6.79 -22.30 -13.14
CA THR A 270 -6.40 -20.88 -13.21
C THR A 270 -7.64 -20.00 -13.04
N TYR A 271 -7.55 -19.03 -12.15
CA TYR A 271 -8.50 -17.92 -12.02
C TYR A 271 -7.86 -16.64 -12.57
N VAL A 272 -8.63 -15.88 -13.34
CA VAL A 272 -8.13 -14.69 -14.06
C VAL A 272 -8.85 -13.46 -13.56
N PHE A 273 -8.10 -12.39 -13.31
CA PHE A 273 -8.60 -11.11 -12.83
C PHE A 273 -8.15 -9.99 -13.77
N GLU A 274 -9.09 -9.13 -14.14
CA GLU A 274 -8.86 -7.88 -14.88
C GLU A 274 -9.36 -6.69 -14.06
N VAL A 275 -8.50 -5.71 -13.85
CA VAL A 275 -8.77 -4.52 -13.06
C VAL A 275 -9.08 -3.35 -13.97
N GLN A 276 -10.19 -2.67 -13.74
CA GLN A 276 -10.63 -1.53 -14.54
C GLN A 276 -10.81 -0.28 -13.66
N THR A 277 -9.85 0.62 -13.67
CA THR A 277 -9.97 1.94 -13.02
C THR A 277 -10.19 3.07 -14.03
N SER A 278 -9.78 2.83 -15.28
CA SER A 278 -9.96 3.73 -16.43
C SER A 278 -9.83 2.92 -17.72
N GLY A 279 -10.16 3.53 -18.87
CA GLY A 279 -10.01 2.88 -20.18
C GLY A 279 -11.30 2.20 -20.69
N SER A 280 -11.14 1.31 -21.68
CA SER A 280 -12.26 0.70 -22.40
C SER A 280 -12.75 -0.58 -21.73
N ILE A 281 -14.05 -0.63 -21.43
CA ILE A 281 -14.72 -1.85 -20.94
C ILE A 281 -14.61 -2.97 -21.98
N ASP A 282 -14.65 -2.64 -23.27
CA ASP A 282 -14.53 -3.62 -24.35
C ASP A 282 -13.19 -4.36 -24.30
N SER A 283 -12.10 -3.65 -24.00
CA SER A 283 -10.77 -4.25 -23.85
C SER A 283 -10.71 -5.26 -22.72
N LEU A 284 -11.28 -4.92 -21.56
CA LEU A 284 -11.39 -5.81 -20.41
C LEU A 284 -12.19 -7.07 -20.77
N LEU A 285 -13.38 -6.90 -21.34
CA LEU A 285 -14.23 -8.03 -21.72
C LEU A 285 -13.58 -8.91 -22.79
N LEU A 286 -12.89 -8.30 -23.76
CA LEU A 286 -12.16 -9.04 -24.80
C LEU A 286 -11.01 -9.89 -24.20
N ASN A 287 -10.24 -9.34 -23.27
CA ASN A 287 -9.17 -10.07 -22.59
C ASN A 287 -9.72 -11.26 -21.81
N LEU A 288 -10.79 -11.06 -21.03
CA LEU A 288 -11.45 -12.13 -20.28
C LEU A 288 -12.05 -13.21 -21.20
N MET A 289 -12.65 -12.81 -22.33
CA MET A 289 -13.15 -13.76 -23.35
C MET A 289 -12.03 -14.62 -23.94
N LYS A 290 -10.90 -13.99 -24.29
CA LYS A 290 -9.72 -14.71 -24.79
C LYS A 290 -9.12 -15.64 -23.75
N ALA A 291 -9.01 -15.16 -22.49
CA ALA A 291 -8.50 -15.96 -21.39
C ALA A 291 -9.34 -17.21 -21.16
N LYS A 292 -10.67 -17.13 -21.28
CA LYS A 292 -11.59 -18.25 -21.14
C LYS A 292 -11.38 -19.36 -22.16
N ASN A 293 -10.80 -19.07 -23.33
CA ASN A 293 -10.48 -20.10 -24.33
C ASN A 293 -9.36 -21.04 -23.86
N ASN A 294 -8.64 -20.72 -22.79
CA ASN A 294 -7.67 -21.60 -22.18
C ASN A 294 -8.41 -22.61 -21.27
N PRO A 295 -8.31 -23.94 -21.53
CA PRO A 295 -9.04 -24.94 -20.76
C PRO A 295 -8.70 -24.97 -19.25
N SER A 296 -7.54 -24.46 -18.85
CA SER A 296 -7.17 -24.34 -17.43
C SER A 296 -7.92 -23.23 -16.70
N VAL A 297 -8.50 -22.26 -17.42
CA VAL A 297 -9.20 -21.12 -16.83
C VAL A 297 -10.61 -21.55 -16.40
N GLN A 298 -10.82 -21.61 -15.10
CA GLN A 298 -12.06 -22.04 -14.45
C GLN A 298 -12.87 -20.88 -13.87
N GLY A 299 -12.33 -19.68 -13.88
CA GLY A 299 -13.03 -18.48 -13.42
C GLY A 299 -12.41 -17.22 -13.96
N ILE A 300 -13.28 -16.27 -14.34
CA ILE A 300 -12.92 -14.95 -14.83
C ILE A 300 -13.59 -13.90 -13.96
N VAL A 301 -12.86 -12.88 -13.56
CA VAL A 301 -13.31 -11.85 -12.61
C VAL A 301 -12.97 -10.46 -13.15
N ALA A 302 -13.99 -9.61 -13.25
CA ALA A 302 -13.82 -8.19 -13.48
C ALA A 302 -13.77 -7.45 -12.15
N VAL A 303 -12.74 -6.62 -11.97
CA VAL A 303 -12.53 -5.85 -10.73
C VAL A 303 -12.59 -4.37 -11.03
N SER A 304 -13.45 -3.63 -10.35
CA SER A 304 -13.60 -2.18 -10.56
C SER A 304 -14.34 -1.54 -9.39
N ASP A 305 -14.62 -0.22 -9.47
CA ASP A 305 -15.56 0.42 -8.56
C ASP A 305 -17.01 0.00 -8.87
N ALA A 306 -17.91 0.17 -7.89
CA ALA A 306 -19.31 -0.23 -8.00
C ALA A 306 -20.01 0.37 -9.25
N LYS A 307 -19.70 1.64 -9.59
CA LYS A 307 -20.32 2.33 -10.74
C LYS A 307 -19.83 1.75 -12.08
N GLN A 308 -18.56 1.42 -12.18
CA GLN A 308 -17.99 0.79 -13.37
C GLN A 308 -18.44 -0.66 -13.49
N LEU A 309 -18.54 -1.40 -12.37
CA LEU A 309 -19.05 -2.77 -12.38
C LEU A 309 -20.48 -2.86 -12.94
N GLU A 310 -21.37 -1.90 -12.64
CA GLU A 310 -22.70 -1.86 -13.21
C GLU A 310 -22.66 -1.68 -14.75
N LYS A 311 -21.74 -0.88 -15.27
CA LYS A 311 -21.55 -0.74 -16.71
C LYS A 311 -21.00 -2.03 -17.33
N ILE A 312 -19.98 -2.63 -16.69
CA ILE A 312 -19.39 -3.89 -17.15
C ILE A 312 -20.45 -5.00 -17.17
N LYS A 313 -21.31 -5.11 -16.15
CA LYS A 313 -22.42 -6.07 -16.10
C LYS A 313 -23.37 -5.87 -17.29
N LYS A 314 -23.72 -4.60 -17.56
CA LYS A 314 -24.63 -4.26 -18.66
C LYS A 314 -24.04 -4.68 -20.02
N GLU A 315 -22.78 -4.36 -20.28
CA GLU A 315 -22.10 -4.74 -21.55
C GLU A 315 -21.92 -6.27 -21.63
N ALA A 316 -21.47 -6.92 -20.54
CA ALA A 316 -21.28 -8.35 -20.48
C ALA A 316 -22.58 -9.15 -20.69
N SER A 317 -23.74 -8.59 -20.32
CA SER A 317 -25.04 -9.26 -20.49
C SER A 317 -25.38 -9.61 -21.92
N SER A 318 -24.82 -8.86 -22.89
CA SER A 318 -24.95 -9.13 -24.32
C SER A 318 -24.02 -10.22 -24.85
N LEU A 319 -22.98 -10.58 -24.09
CA LEU A 319 -21.91 -11.50 -24.49
C LEU A 319 -22.16 -12.91 -23.96
N LYS A 320 -22.88 -13.73 -24.74
CA LYS A 320 -23.25 -15.12 -24.38
C LYS A 320 -22.07 -15.98 -23.88
N ALA A 321 -20.86 -15.68 -24.36
CA ALA A 321 -19.67 -16.46 -24.05
C ALA A 321 -19.23 -16.34 -22.58
N ILE A 322 -19.51 -15.23 -21.91
CA ILE A 322 -18.98 -14.96 -20.55
C ILE A 322 -20.04 -14.48 -19.54
N ARG A 323 -21.25 -14.07 -19.98
CA ARG A 323 -22.24 -13.40 -19.12
C ARG A 323 -22.61 -14.20 -17.87
N ASP A 324 -22.68 -15.55 -18.00
CA ASP A 324 -23.13 -16.44 -16.93
C ASP A 324 -21.97 -16.92 -16.02
N GLU A 325 -20.72 -16.66 -16.44
CA GLU A 325 -19.52 -17.12 -15.76
C GLU A 325 -18.65 -15.97 -15.21
N LEU A 326 -18.85 -14.74 -15.76
CA LEU A 326 -18.12 -13.57 -15.34
C LEU A 326 -18.53 -13.16 -13.92
N LYS A 327 -17.56 -13.14 -13.03
CA LYS A 327 -17.70 -12.67 -11.65
C LYS A 327 -17.26 -11.21 -11.55
N TYR A 328 -17.78 -10.54 -10.53
CA TYR A 328 -17.56 -9.10 -10.31
C TYR A 328 -17.07 -8.89 -8.88
N TRP A 329 -16.01 -8.12 -8.72
CA TRP A 329 -15.44 -7.83 -7.41
C TRP A 329 -15.18 -6.33 -7.29
N ASP A 330 -15.83 -5.68 -6.30
CA ASP A 330 -15.56 -4.28 -6.02
C ASP A 330 -14.14 -4.13 -5.45
N TYR A 331 -13.35 -3.23 -5.99
CA TYR A 331 -11.96 -3.08 -5.54
C TYR A 331 -11.86 -2.59 -4.09
N ASN A 332 -12.88 -1.91 -3.55
CA ASN A 332 -12.92 -1.59 -2.12
C ASN A 332 -13.01 -2.86 -1.28
N ASP A 333 -13.73 -3.87 -1.76
CA ASP A 333 -13.82 -5.16 -1.07
C ASP A 333 -12.53 -5.95 -1.23
N VAL A 334 -11.83 -5.85 -2.38
CA VAL A 334 -10.46 -6.38 -2.52
C VAL A 334 -9.54 -5.83 -1.43
N LEU A 335 -9.54 -4.50 -1.24
CA LEU A 335 -8.72 -3.84 -0.22
C LEU A 335 -9.09 -4.28 1.20
N LYS A 336 -10.40 -4.41 1.51
CA LYS A 336 -10.87 -4.92 2.82
C LYS A 336 -10.45 -6.37 3.06
N VAL A 337 -10.58 -7.24 2.04
CA VAL A 337 -10.18 -8.65 2.13
C VAL A 337 -8.68 -8.75 2.36
N PHE A 338 -7.88 -7.98 1.61
CA PHE A 338 -6.44 -7.91 1.83
C PHE A 338 -6.11 -7.50 3.27
N ASP A 339 -6.70 -6.40 3.77
CA ASP A 339 -6.49 -5.93 5.14
C ASP A 339 -6.86 -7.01 6.18
N SER A 340 -7.97 -7.72 5.97
CA SER A 340 -8.46 -8.75 6.89
C SER A 340 -7.54 -9.96 6.93
N LEU A 341 -7.09 -10.44 5.76
CA LEU A 341 -6.13 -11.53 5.66
C LEU A 341 -4.79 -11.13 6.26
N SER A 342 -4.30 -9.93 5.97
CA SER A 342 -3.07 -9.40 6.53
C SER A 342 -3.10 -9.38 8.05
N ASN A 343 -4.18 -8.88 8.66
CA ASN A 343 -4.34 -8.88 10.13
C ASN A 343 -4.37 -10.30 10.71
N ALA A 344 -5.03 -11.25 10.03
CA ALA A 344 -5.07 -12.64 10.45
C ALA A 344 -3.66 -13.28 10.40
N PHE A 345 -2.92 -13.05 9.30
CA PHE A 345 -1.54 -13.53 9.18
C PHE A 345 -0.61 -12.91 10.21
N GLU A 346 -0.73 -11.61 10.52
CA GLU A 346 0.04 -10.96 11.57
C GLU A 346 -0.18 -11.63 12.92
N SER A 347 -1.44 -11.90 13.28
CA SER A 347 -1.79 -12.59 14.53
C SER A 347 -1.21 -14.00 14.59
N ILE A 348 -1.21 -14.75 13.48
CA ILE A 348 -0.63 -16.10 13.42
C ILE A 348 0.90 -16.04 13.49
N ASN A 349 1.52 -15.09 12.79
CA ASN A 349 2.97 -14.91 12.80
C ASN A 349 3.51 -14.54 14.20
N SER A 350 2.74 -13.77 14.99
CA SER A 350 3.12 -13.45 16.37
C SER A 350 3.25 -14.69 17.27
N LEU A 351 2.63 -15.79 16.88
CA LEU A 351 2.74 -17.09 17.58
C LEU A 351 3.99 -17.90 17.17
N GLY A 352 4.75 -17.43 16.19
CA GLY A 352 5.92 -18.17 15.67
C GLY A 352 5.57 -19.48 14.98
N LEU A 353 4.33 -19.66 14.55
CA LEU A 353 3.82 -20.91 13.96
C LEU A 353 3.99 -21.00 12.45
N VAL A 354 4.29 -19.89 11.79
CA VAL A 354 4.54 -19.85 10.34
C VAL A 354 6.04 -19.99 10.10
N PRO A 355 6.52 -21.12 9.57
CA PRO A 355 7.93 -21.27 9.23
C PRO A 355 8.32 -20.26 8.15
N SER A 356 9.44 -19.57 8.33
CA SER A 356 10.00 -18.57 7.41
C SER A 356 10.41 -19.11 6.02
N GLY A 357 9.94 -20.26 5.61
CA GLY A 357 10.30 -20.92 4.34
C GLY A 357 9.20 -21.75 3.70
N LEU A 358 7.94 -21.61 4.12
CA LEU A 358 6.84 -22.46 3.60
C LEU A 358 5.97 -21.80 2.50
N PHE A 359 6.26 -20.55 2.08
CA PHE A 359 5.52 -19.87 1.01
C PHE A 359 6.46 -19.18 0.04
#